data_73efcfda60a430c82dadeae446f04aec
#
_entry.id   73efcfda60a430c82dadeae446f04aec
#
_cell.length_a   1.000
_cell.length_b   1.000
_cell.length_c   1.000
_cell.angle_alpha   90.00
_cell.angle_beta   90.00
_cell.angle_gamma   90.00
#
_symmetry.space_group_name_H-M   'P 1'
#
loop_
_entity.id
_entity.type
_entity.pdbx_description
1 polymer ?
#
loop_
_entity_poly.entity_id
_entity_poly.type
_entity_poly.pdbx_seq_one_letter_code
_entity_poly.pdbx_strand_id
1 'polypeptide(L)'
;MGHKTHPIGYRLGYNVAWSSRWYASKDYAKLLHQDIRIRKMVKQRLFHAGVAKVEIERSGDQTRVIIHTARPGIIIGRKGAEVDKLKAELEKSYSGQVYITVKEIKKPELDAQLVCENVATQLEKRVAFRRAMKRSVQSALRLGAQGIKIMVGGRLGGAEIARSEWYREGRVPLHTLRADIDYGFAEAHTTMGQIGIKTWIYKGEVLPLQPLNKESAFDRRLG
;
A
#
# COMPACT_ATOMS: atom_id res chain seq x y z
N MET A 1 26.86 4.02 -10.67
CA MET A 1 25.79 4.61 -9.84
C MET A 1 25.31 3.58 -8.84
N GLY A 2 25.17 3.94 -7.55
CA GLY A 2 24.70 3.03 -6.50
C GLY A 2 23.26 2.60 -6.67
N HIS A 3 22.98 1.33 -6.44
CA HIS A 3 21.63 0.80 -6.40
C HIS A 3 20.93 1.22 -5.11
N LYS A 4 19.62 1.51 -5.19
CA LYS A 4 18.82 1.94 -4.05
C LYS A 4 18.03 0.76 -3.51
N THR A 5 18.12 0.53 -2.20
CA THR A 5 17.33 -0.48 -1.50
C THR A 5 15.85 -0.11 -1.48
N HIS A 6 14.98 -1.11 -1.52
CA HIS A 6 13.53 -0.90 -1.41
C HIS A 6 13.19 -0.32 -0.02
N PRO A 7 12.47 0.80 0.09
CA PRO A 7 12.28 1.50 1.36
C PRO A 7 11.55 0.66 2.41
N ILE A 8 10.52 -0.09 1.98
CA ILE A 8 9.75 -0.98 2.87
C ILE A 8 10.62 -2.16 3.30
N GLY A 9 11.34 -2.81 2.35
CA GLY A 9 12.21 -3.94 2.65
C GLY A 9 13.34 -3.59 3.61
N TYR A 10 13.91 -2.40 3.49
CA TYR A 10 14.95 -1.89 4.38
C TYR A 10 14.48 -1.74 5.84
N ARG A 11 13.18 -1.45 6.04
CA ARG A 11 12.56 -1.18 7.35
C ARG A 11 11.75 -2.34 7.90
N LEU A 12 11.69 -3.44 7.16
CA LEU A 12 10.93 -4.61 7.53
C LEU A 12 11.48 -5.25 8.81
N GLY A 13 10.61 -5.52 9.78
CA GLY A 13 10.99 -6.02 11.10
C GLY A 13 11.48 -4.95 12.08
N TYR A 14 11.69 -3.72 11.63
CA TYR A 14 12.05 -2.60 12.49
C TYR A 14 10.84 -1.71 12.81
N ASN A 15 10.29 -1.01 11.81
CA ASN A 15 9.09 -0.17 11.96
C ASN A 15 7.94 -0.56 11.01
N VAL A 16 8.20 -1.48 10.09
CA VAL A 16 7.20 -2.01 9.15
C VAL A 16 7.02 -3.51 9.40
N ALA A 17 5.76 -3.93 9.56
CA ALA A 17 5.41 -5.34 9.70
C ALA A 17 5.23 -6.02 8.33
N TRP A 18 5.32 -7.35 8.33
CA TRP A 18 5.02 -8.18 7.17
C TRP A 18 3.56 -8.05 6.75
N SER A 19 3.30 -8.10 5.45
CA SER A 19 1.93 -8.10 4.91
C SER A 19 1.25 -9.47 4.98
N SER A 20 2.01 -10.55 5.18
CA SER A 20 1.49 -11.87 5.54
C SER A 20 2.02 -12.23 6.92
N ARG A 21 1.13 -12.64 7.82
CA ARG A 21 1.47 -13.00 9.21
C ARG A 21 0.99 -14.41 9.48
N TRP A 22 1.88 -15.37 9.23
CA TRP A 22 1.67 -16.79 9.48
C TRP A 22 2.99 -17.54 9.44
N TYR A 23 2.98 -18.74 9.97
CA TYR A 23 4.12 -19.63 9.94
C TYR A 23 3.70 -20.98 9.35
N ALA A 24 4.53 -21.56 8.48
CA ALA A 24 4.36 -22.92 7.96
C ALA A 24 5.73 -23.55 7.68
N SER A 25 5.90 -24.83 8.03
CA SER A 25 7.13 -25.58 7.77
C SER A 25 7.09 -26.33 6.42
N LYS A 26 6.01 -27.08 6.17
CA LYS A 26 5.92 -27.96 4.99
C LYS A 26 5.25 -27.32 3.76
N ASP A 27 4.15 -26.57 3.96
CA ASP A 27 3.31 -26.02 2.90
C ASP A 27 3.59 -24.56 2.59
N TYR A 28 4.76 -24.04 2.97
CA TYR A 28 5.12 -22.62 2.83
C TYR A 28 4.91 -22.09 1.40
N ALA A 29 5.45 -22.78 0.39
CA ALA A 29 5.35 -22.34 -1.00
C ALA A 29 3.88 -22.30 -1.49
N LYS A 30 3.07 -23.30 -1.14
CA LYS A 30 1.65 -23.37 -1.49
C LYS A 30 0.87 -22.18 -0.89
N LEU A 31 1.05 -21.94 0.39
CA LEU A 31 0.40 -20.85 1.11
C LEU A 31 0.83 -19.47 0.60
N LEU A 32 2.13 -19.31 0.29
CA LEU A 32 2.65 -18.07 -0.29
C LEU A 32 2.03 -17.77 -1.66
N HIS A 33 1.96 -18.77 -2.53
CA HIS A 33 1.31 -18.62 -3.84
C HIS A 33 -0.18 -18.30 -3.73
N GLN A 34 -0.87 -18.89 -2.75
CA GLN A 34 -2.25 -18.52 -2.46
C GLN A 34 -2.37 -17.07 -2.05
N ASP A 35 -1.53 -16.58 -1.14
CA ASP A 35 -1.54 -15.18 -0.69
C ASP A 35 -1.31 -14.20 -1.83
N ILE A 36 -0.38 -14.50 -2.73
CA ILE A 36 -0.10 -13.68 -3.92
C ILE A 36 -1.34 -13.60 -4.82
N ARG A 37 -2.03 -14.74 -5.05
CA ARG A 37 -3.27 -14.79 -5.84
C ARG A 37 -4.40 -14.01 -5.18
N ILE A 38 -4.59 -14.16 -3.85
CA ILE A 38 -5.59 -13.41 -3.08
C ILE A 38 -5.37 -11.91 -3.24
N ARG A 39 -4.15 -11.42 -3.01
CA ARG A 39 -3.82 -9.99 -3.16
C ARG A 39 -4.11 -9.49 -4.57
N LYS A 40 -3.70 -10.24 -5.59
CA LYS A 40 -3.94 -9.87 -6.98
C LYS A 40 -5.42 -9.80 -7.30
N MET A 41 -6.19 -10.81 -6.92
CA MET A 41 -7.66 -10.88 -7.13
C MET A 41 -8.38 -9.72 -6.43
N VAL A 42 -8.09 -9.51 -5.14
CA VAL A 42 -8.68 -8.44 -4.35
C VAL A 42 -8.38 -7.07 -4.96
N LYS A 43 -7.12 -6.83 -5.35
CA LYS A 43 -6.72 -5.55 -5.94
C LYS A 43 -7.35 -5.31 -7.31
N GLN A 44 -7.44 -6.33 -8.16
CA GLN A 44 -8.08 -6.21 -9.47
C GLN A 44 -9.58 -5.93 -9.37
N ARG A 45 -10.27 -6.67 -8.50
CA ARG A 45 -11.73 -6.52 -8.34
C ARG A 45 -12.10 -5.19 -7.67
N LEU A 46 -11.34 -4.78 -6.67
CA LEU A 46 -11.62 -3.60 -5.84
C LEU A 46 -10.78 -2.37 -6.23
N PHE A 47 -10.27 -2.33 -7.45
CA PHE A 47 -9.46 -1.20 -7.92
C PHE A 47 -10.15 0.16 -7.72
N HIS A 48 -11.46 0.22 -8.01
CA HIS A 48 -12.25 1.45 -7.86
C HIS A 48 -12.45 1.91 -6.40
N ALA A 49 -12.28 1.00 -5.45
CA ALA A 49 -12.39 1.32 -4.02
C ALA A 49 -11.12 1.99 -3.47
N GLY A 50 -10.02 1.99 -4.23
CA GLY A 50 -8.73 2.52 -3.78
C GLY A 50 -8.13 1.68 -2.67
N VAL A 51 -7.75 0.44 -2.99
CA VAL A 51 -7.10 -0.48 -2.07
C VAL A 51 -5.60 -0.17 -1.98
N ALA A 52 -5.15 0.30 -0.83
CA ALA A 52 -3.75 0.60 -0.58
C ALA A 52 -2.93 -0.65 -0.27
N LYS A 53 -3.41 -1.45 0.69
CA LYS A 53 -2.69 -2.63 1.21
C LYS A 53 -3.67 -3.76 1.51
N VAL A 54 -3.24 -4.99 1.28
CA VAL A 54 -3.96 -6.21 1.69
C VAL A 54 -3.03 -7.00 2.61
N GLU A 55 -3.44 -7.17 3.85
CA GLU A 55 -2.74 -8.01 4.84
C GLU A 55 -3.47 -9.34 4.99
N ILE A 56 -2.71 -10.42 5.19
CA ILE A 56 -3.26 -11.76 5.33
C ILE A 56 -2.71 -12.38 6.60
N GLU A 57 -3.61 -12.81 7.47
CA GLU A 57 -3.30 -13.53 8.70
C GLU A 57 -3.88 -14.94 8.60
N ARG A 58 -3.09 -15.96 8.92
CA ARG A 58 -3.54 -17.34 8.95
C ARG A 58 -3.34 -17.92 10.33
N SER A 59 -4.37 -18.58 10.82
CA SER A 59 -4.35 -19.31 12.09
C SER A 59 -5.11 -20.65 11.90
N GLY A 60 -4.36 -21.74 11.82
CA GLY A 60 -4.94 -23.04 11.44
C GLY A 60 -5.64 -22.96 10.08
N ASP A 61 -6.90 -23.39 10.02
CA ASP A 61 -7.71 -23.39 8.81
C ASP A 61 -8.41 -22.05 8.51
N GLN A 62 -8.23 -21.04 9.38
CA GLN A 62 -8.85 -19.74 9.22
C GLN A 62 -7.89 -18.77 8.53
N THR A 63 -8.36 -18.13 7.48
CA THR A 63 -7.63 -17.08 6.77
C THR A 63 -8.37 -15.75 6.94
N ARG A 64 -7.72 -14.77 7.58
CA ARG A 64 -8.24 -13.41 7.70
C ARG A 64 -7.57 -12.50 6.69
N VAL A 65 -8.37 -11.89 5.82
CA VAL A 65 -7.93 -10.92 4.81
C VAL A 65 -8.31 -9.52 5.28
N ILE A 66 -7.32 -8.70 5.58
CA ILE A 66 -7.51 -7.31 6.02
C ILE A 66 -7.25 -6.40 4.86
N ILE A 67 -8.26 -5.65 4.43
CA ILE A 67 -8.21 -4.76 3.26
C ILE A 67 -8.19 -3.30 3.74
N HIS A 68 -7.08 -2.61 3.49
CA HIS A 68 -6.95 -1.17 3.76
C HIS A 68 -7.41 -0.39 2.53
N THR A 69 -8.45 0.44 2.68
CA THR A 69 -9.10 1.13 1.56
C THR A 69 -9.44 2.58 1.91
N ALA A 70 -9.44 3.42 0.87
CA ALA A 70 -9.92 4.80 0.98
C ALA A 70 -11.45 4.91 0.98
N ARG A 71 -12.16 3.91 0.41
CA ARG A 71 -13.61 3.96 0.23
C ARG A 71 -14.26 2.66 0.69
N PRO A 72 -14.38 2.44 2.00
CA PRO A 72 -14.92 1.20 2.56
C PRO A 72 -16.36 0.90 2.11
N GLY A 73 -17.17 1.93 1.89
CA GLY A 73 -18.55 1.77 1.44
C GLY A 73 -18.71 1.04 0.11
N ILE A 74 -17.74 1.16 -0.81
CA ILE A 74 -17.75 0.45 -2.11
C ILE A 74 -17.51 -1.05 -1.89
N ILE A 75 -16.62 -1.39 -0.94
CA ILE A 75 -16.28 -2.79 -0.63
C ILE A 75 -17.42 -3.46 0.11
N ILE A 76 -18.00 -2.77 1.09
CA ILE A 76 -19.09 -3.32 1.91
C ILE A 76 -20.36 -3.49 1.05
N GLY A 77 -20.65 -2.50 0.20
CA GLY A 77 -21.85 -2.50 -0.64
C GLY A 77 -23.15 -2.36 0.17
N ARG A 78 -24.28 -2.53 -0.49
CA ARG A 78 -25.60 -2.47 0.18
C ARG A 78 -25.77 -3.70 1.08
N LYS A 79 -25.94 -3.49 2.38
CA LYS A 79 -26.16 -4.55 3.39
C LYS A 79 -25.06 -5.64 3.40
N GLY A 80 -23.83 -5.34 2.99
CA GLY A 80 -22.71 -6.28 3.00
C GLY A 80 -22.62 -7.21 1.77
N ALA A 81 -23.50 -7.10 0.81
CA ALA A 81 -23.62 -8.04 -0.33
C ALA A 81 -22.32 -8.17 -1.16
N GLU A 82 -21.52 -7.10 -1.30
CA GLU A 82 -20.28 -7.17 -2.06
C GLU A 82 -19.16 -7.89 -1.29
N VAL A 83 -19.10 -7.73 0.03
CA VAL A 83 -18.16 -8.48 0.89
C VAL A 83 -18.51 -9.97 0.87
N ASP A 84 -19.81 -10.32 0.94
CA ASP A 84 -20.26 -11.71 0.91
C ASP A 84 -19.94 -12.38 -0.43
N LYS A 85 -20.11 -11.68 -1.55
CA LYS A 85 -19.71 -12.17 -2.88
C LYS A 85 -18.20 -12.40 -2.95
N LEU A 86 -17.42 -11.44 -2.45
CA LEU A 86 -15.94 -11.56 -2.42
C LEU A 86 -15.51 -12.73 -1.54
N LYS A 87 -16.16 -12.90 -0.38
CA LYS A 87 -15.93 -14.03 0.52
C LYS A 87 -16.20 -15.36 -0.17
N ALA A 88 -17.36 -15.51 -0.82
CA ALA A 88 -17.74 -16.72 -1.53
C ALA A 88 -16.77 -17.07 -2.69
N GLU A 89 -16.25 -16.06 -3.40
CA GLU A 89 -15.24 -16.28 -4.44
C GLU A 89 -13.89 -16.72 -3.87
N LEU A 90 -13.47 -16.12 -2.77
CA LEU A 90 -12.25 -16.53 -2.08
C LEU A 90 -12.37 -17.95 -1.54
N GLU A 91 -13.49 -18.31 -0.91
CA GLU A 91 -13.73 -19.66 -0.41
C GLU A 91 -13.79 -20.73 -1.51
N LYS A 92 -14.31 -20.40 -2.69
CA LYS A 92 -14.25 -21.30 -3.87
C LYS A 92 -12.82 -21.56 -4.37
N SER A 93 -11.95 -20.56 -4.22
CA SER A 93 -10.57 -20.64 -4.71
C SER A 93 -9.59 -21.23 -3.69
N TYR A 94 -9.97 -21.25 -2.41
CA TYR A 94 -9.09 -21.63 -1.30
C TYR A 94 -9.84 -22.52 -0.33
N SER A 95 -9.21 -23.65 0.04
CA SER A 95 -9.71 -24.53 1.08
C SER A 95 -9.54 -23.86 2.44
N GLY A 96 -10.64 -23.62 3.16
CA GLY A 96 -10.65 -23.02 4.49
C GLY A 96 -11.64 -21.88 4.64
N GLN A 97 -11.87 -21.48 5.89
CA GLN A 97 -12.77 -20.38 6.21
C GLN A 97 -12.07 -19.03 5.96
N VAL A 98 -12.71 -18.14 5.20
CA VAL A 98 -12.19 -16.82 4.91
C VAL A 98 -12.98 -15.75 5.65
N TYR A 99 -12.27 -14.89 6.40
CA TYR A 99 -12.84 -13.73 7.07
C TYR A 99 -12.28 -12.46 6.42
N ILE A 100 -13.14 -11.54 6.04
CA ILE A 100 -12.76 -10.27 5.43
C ILE A 100 -12.98 -9.16 6.44
N THR A 101 -11.93 -8.38 6.71
CA THR A 101 -11.98 -7.20 7.56
C THR A 101 -11.61 -5.99 6.72
N VAL A 102 -12.48 -4.98 6.68
CA VAL A 102 -12.23 -3.73 5.95
C VAL A 102 -11.75 -2.67 6.93
N LYS A 103 -10.59 -2.07 6.66
CA LYS A 103 -10.05 -0.93 7.42
C LYS A 103 -10.04 0.32 6.56
N GLU A 104 -10.61 1.39 7.08
CA GLU A 104 -10.64 2.68 6.41
C GLU A 104 -9.32 3.43 6.54
N ILE A 105 -8.87 4.03 5.45
CA ILE A 105 -7.75 4.98 5.41
C ILE A 105 -8.34 6.39 5.43
N LYS A 106 -8.26 7.06 6.59
CA LYS A 106 -8.82 8.41 6.77
C LYS A 106 -8.17 9.49 5.89
N LYS A 107 -6.88 9.34 5.55
CA LYS A 107 -6.13 10.31 4.74
C LYS A 107 -5.46 9.59 3.55
N PRO A 108 -6.18 9.35 2.45
CA PRO A 108 -5.65 8.61 1.30
C PRO A 108 -4.48 9.31 0.60
N GLU A 109 -4.38 10.63 0.71
CA GLU A 109 -3.28 11.41 0.14
C GLU A 109 -1.95 11.26 0.92
N LEU A 110 -1.98 10.66 2.11
CA LEU A 110 -0.78 10.28 2.87
C LEU A 110 -0.38 8.82 2.66
N ASP A 111 -1.10 8.09 1.83
CA ASP A 111 -0.75 6.73 1.43
C ASP A 111 -0.06 6.74 0.07
N ALA A 112 1.19 6.26 0.03
CA ALA A 112 2.02 6.34 -1.15
C ALA A 112 1.47 5.53 -2.33
N GLN A 113 0.81 4.38 -2.07
CA GLN A 113 0.22 3.54 -3.11
C GLN A 113 -0.99 4.20 -3.75
N LEU A 114 -1.86 4.80 -2.94
CA LEU A 114 -3.05 5.50 -3.44
C LEU A 114 -2.67 6.76 -4.23
N VAL A 115 -1.66 7.48 -3.79
CA VAL A 115 -1.12 8.64 -4.54
C VAL A 115 -0.55 8.20 -5.89
N CYS A 116 0.21 7.09 -5.95
CA CYS A 116 0.70 6.53 -7.21
C CYS A 116 -0.44 6.20 -8.16
N GLU A 117 -1.45 5.48 -7.69
CA GLU A 117 -2.60 5.06 -8.50
C GLU A 117 -3.42 6.26 -8.98
N ASN A 118 -3.57 7.29 -8.15
CA ASN A 118 -4.24 8.53 -8.54
C ASN A 118 -3.46 9.26 -9.65
N VAL A 119 -2.14 9.36 -9.52
CA VAL A 119 -1.29 9.95 -10.58
C VAL A 119 -1.38 9.11 -11.86
N ALA A 120 -1.35 7.77 -11.77
CA ALA A 120 -1.50 6.87 -12.91
C ALA A 120 -2.81 7.14 -13.67
N THR A 121 -3.92 7.17 -12.95
CA THR A 121 -5.24 7.46 -13.53
C THR A 121 -5.30 8.85 -14.18
N GLN A 122 -4.64 9.86 -13.62
CA GLN A 122 -4.56 11.19 -14.24
C GLN A 122 -3.74 11.17 -15.53
N LEU A 123 -2.64 10.42 -15.58
CA LEU A 123 -1.82 10.27 -16.80
C LEU A 123 -2.59 9.52 -17.91
N GLU A 124 -3.35 8.49 -17.58
CA GLU A 124 -4.23 7.79 -18.52
C GLU A 124 -5.31 8.71 -19.09
N LYS A 125 -5.79 9.64 -18.28
CA LYS A 125 -6.71 10.71 -18.71
C LYS A 125 -6.01 11.87 -19.43
N ARG A 126 -4.75 11.70 -19.83
CA ARG A 126 -3.95 12.67 -20.56
C ARG A 126 -3.72 14.02 -19.85
N VAL A 127 -3.78 14.03 -18.53
CA VAL A 127 -3.38 15.22 -17.76
C VAL A 127 -1.87 15.40 -17.87
N ALA A 128 -1.41 16.64 -18.02
CA ALA A 128 0.02 16.95 -18.07
C ALA A 128 0.74 16.42 -16.82
N PHE A 129 1.74 15.58 -17.00
CA PHE A 129 2.42 14.87 -15.91
C PHE A 129 3.01 15.79 -14.83
N ARG A 130 3.56 16.95 -15.23
CA ARG A 130 4.05 17.97 -14.28
C ARG A 130 2.96 18.52 -13.39
N ARG A 131 1.77 18.75 -13.96
CA ARG A 131 0.60 19.23 -13.20
C ARG A 131 0.10 18.18 -12.24
N ALA A 132 0.01 16.92 -12.68
CA ALA A 132 -0.39 15.79 -11.85
C ALA A 132 0.55 15.61 -10.66
N MET A 133 1.88 15.59 -10.89
CA MET A 133 2.88 15.48 -9.82
C MET A 133 2.81 16.62 -8.82
N LYS A 134 2.81 17.89 -9.28
CA LYS A 134 2.76 19.06 -8.40
C LYS A 134 1.50 19.08 -7.53
N ARG A 135 0.35 18.76 -8.12
CA ARG A 135 -0.92 18.72 -7.39
C ARG A 135 -0.89 17.64 -6.29
N SER A 136 -0.39 16.46 -6.59
CA SER A 136 -0.29 15.37 -5.61
C SER A 136 0.68 15.71 -4.48
N VAL A 137 1.83 16.35 -4.79
CA VAL A 137 2.80 16.82 -3.80
C VAL A 137 2.16 17.85 -2.86
N GLN A 138 1.51 18.86 -3.41
CA GLN A 138 0.85 19.90 -2.62
C GLN A 138 -0.27 19.34 -1.73
N SER A 139 -1.06 18.38 -2.24
CA SER A 139 -2.12 17.73 -1.45
C SER A 139 -1.55 16.96 -0.27
N ALA A 140 -0.49 16.18 -0.47
CA ALA A 140 0.15 15.42 0.60
C ALA A 140 0.74 16.33 1.69
N LEU A 141 1.40 17.43 1.32
CA LEU A 141 1.97 18.37 2.28
C LEU A 141 0.89 19.09 3.10
N ARG A 142 -0.22 19.49 2.49
CA ARG A 142 -1.36 20.09 3.20
C ARG A 142 -1.92 19.18 4.28
N LEU A 143 -1.89 17.88 4.06
CA LEU A 143 -2.44 16.89 5.00
C LEU A 143 -1.45 16.45 6.07
N GLY A 144 -0.22 17.01 6.03
CA GLY A 144 0.78 16.85 7.08
C GLY A 144 1.91 15.89 6.75
N ALA A 145 2.16 15.55 5.48
CA ALA A 145 3.39 14.89 5.09
C ALA A 145 4.60 15.81 5.36
N GLN A 146 5.64 15.30 6.01
CA GLN A 146 6.88 16.05 6.24
C GLN A 146 7.76 16.15 5.00
N GLY A 147 7.51 15.28 4.04
CA GLY A 147 8.14 15.33 2.73
C GLY A 147 7.60 14.27 1.79
N ILE A 148 7.66 14.58 0.52
CA ILE A 148 7.22 13.68 -0.55
C ILE A 148 8.16 13.76 -1.74
N LYS A 149 8.39 12.63 -2.39
CA LYS A 149 9.07 12.52 -3.67
C LYS A 149 8.23 11.68 -4.60
N ILE A 150 7.92 12.20 -5.78
CA ILE A 150 7.27 11.47 -6.86
C ILE A 150 8.22 11.41 -8.05
N MET A 151 8.36 10.22 -8.63
CA MET A 151 9.16 9.98 -9.83
C MET A 151 8.30 9.32 -10.88
N VAL A 152 8.34 9.83 -12.09
CA VAL A 152 7.60 9.31 -13.23
C VAL A 152 8.61 9.01 -14.33
N GLY A 153 8.55 7.81 -14.91
CA GLY A 153 9.49 7.37 -15.94
C GLY A 153 8.81 6.64 -17.07
N GLY A 154 9.19 6.97 -18.29
CA GLY A 154 8.62 6.42 -19.52
C GLY A 154 8.56 7.46 -20.64
N ARG A 155 7.69 7.23 -21.62
CA ARG A 155 7.44 8.18 -22.73
C ARG A 155 6.52 9.31 -22.28
N LEU A 156 7.07 10.25 -21.53
CA LEU A 156 6.32 11.35 -20.91
C LEU A 156 5.75 12.30 -21.98
N GLY A 157 4.43 12.49 -21.95
CA GLY A 157 3.73 13.31 -22.92
C GLY A 157 3.72 12.75 -24.35
N GLY A 158 4.00 11.45 -24.52
CA GLY A 158 4.06 10.79 -25.82
C GLY A 158 5.40 10.97 -26.56
N ALA A 159 6.43 11.49 -25.90
CA ALA A 159 7.76 11.66 -26.50
C ALA A 159 8.34 10.30 -26.95
N GLU A 160 9.06 10.28 -28.08
CA GLU A 160 9.68 9.03 -28.58
C GLU A 160 10.72 8.48 -27.64
N ILE A 161 11.53 9.37 -27.05
CA ILE A 161 12.60 9.01 -26.12
C ILE A 161 12.02 8.98 -24.71
N ALA A 162 12.14 7.83 -24.03
CA ALA A 162 11.78 7.70 -22.64
C ALA A 162 12.72 8.49 -21.74
N ARG A 163 12.16 9.15 -20.75
CA ARG A 163 12.92 9.88 -19.73
C ARG A 163 12.26 9.73 -18.38
N SER A 164 13.02 10.03 -17.31
CA SER A 164 12.51 10.07 -15.95
C SER A 164 12.54 11.51 -15.43
N GLU A 165 11.40 11.95 -14.93
CA GLU A 165 11.30 13.23 -14.22
C GLU A 165 10.82 12.97 -12.78
N TRP A 166 11.32 13.76 -11.83
CA TRP A 166 10.93 13.65 -10.44
C TRP A 166 10.69 15.01 -9.82
N TYR A 167 9.80 15.02 -8.84
CA TYR A 167 9.50 16.19 -8.04
C TYR A 167 9.61 15.82 -6.57
N ARG A 168 10.28 16.64 -5.78
CA ARG A 168 10.46 16.44 -4.34
C ARG A 168 10.22 17.74 -3.60
N GLU A 169 9.51 17.66 -2.51
CA GLU A 169 9.26 18.75 -1.61
C GLU A 169 9.36 18.24 -0.17
N GLY A 170 9.96 19.04 0.71
CA GLY A 170 10.26 18.62 2.07
C GLY A 170 11.43 17.63 2.17
N ARG A 171 11.54 16.97 3.31
CA ARG A 171 12.62 16.03 3.63
C ARG A 171 12.17 14.58 3.38
N VAL A 172 13.00 13.78 2.71
CA VAL A 172 12.75 12.34 2.50
C VAL A 172 14.04 11.58 2.84
N PRO A 173 14.26 11.23 4.13
CA PRO A 173 15.50 10.62 4.61
C PRO A 173 15.50 9.11 4.35
N LEU A 174 15.84 8.67 3.14
CA LEU A 174 15.79 7.26 2.74
C LEU A 174 16.78 6.37 3.51
N HIS A 175 17.90 6.93 3.98
CA HIS A 175 18.93 6.18 4.70
C HIS A 175 18.65 6.07 6.20
N THR A 176 17.75 6.86 6.75
CA THR A 176 17.39 6.82 8.17
C THR A 176 16.42 5.67 8.43
N LEU A 177 16.83 4.68 9.21
CA LEU A 177 16.03 3.49 9.48
C LEU A 177 14.76 3.80 10.28
N ARG A 178 14.85 4.70 11.28
CA ARG A 178 13.71 5.11 12.10
C ARG A 178 12.68 6.00 11.38
N ALA A 179 12.99 6.48 10.17
CA ALA A 179 12.05 7.29 9.40
C ALA A 179 10.90 6.43 8.89
N ASP A 180 9.67 6.86 9.15
CA ASP A 180 8.46 6.26 8.58
C ASP A 180 8.27 6.75 7.15
N ILE A 181 8.70 5.91 6.21
CA ILE A 181 8.62 6.19 4.77
C ILE A 181 7.71 5.17 4.13
N ASP A 182 6.58 5.66 3.67
CA ASP A 182 5.66 4.90 2.85
C ASP A 182 6.11 4.94 1.38
N TYR A 183 5.95 3.82 0.68
CA TYR A 183 6.37 3.65 -0.70
C TYR A 183 5.27 3.02 -1.53
N GLY A 184 4.99 3.64 -2.68
CA GLY A 184 4.05 3.12 -3.66
C GLY A 184 4.65 3.01 -5.05
N PHE A 185 4.13 2.06 -5.81
CA PHE A 185 4.45 1.85 -7.22
C PHE A 185 3.17 1.59 -8.00
N ALA A 186 3.02 2.28 -9.12
CA ALA A 186 1.93 2.07 -10.06
C ALA A 186 2.42 2.27 -11.50
N GLU A 187 1.71 1.66 -12.44
CA GLU A 187 1.94 1.80 -13.86
C GLU A 187 0.70 2.40 -14.52
N ALA A 188 0.90 3.44 -15.32
CA ALA A 188 -0.14 4.04 -16.15
C ALA A 188 -0.05 3.46 -17.55
N HIS A 189 -1.12 2.89 -18.03
CA HIS A 189 -1.22 2.33 -19.38
C HIS A 189 -1.71 3.41 -20.34
N THR A 190 -0.79 4.01 -21.06
CA THR A 190 -1.11 5.05 -22.06
C THR A 190 -1.09 4.50 -23.47
N THR A 191 -1.67 5.22 -24.41
CA THR A 191 -1.67 4.83 -25.84
C THR A 191 -0.25 4.75 -26.43
N MET A 192 0.73 5.44 -25.83
CA MET A 192 2.13 5.47 -26.27
C MET A 192 3.04 4.52 -25.48
N GLY A 193 2.49 3.70 -24.59
CA GLY A 193 3.21 2.74 -23.77
C GLY A 193 2.98 2.92 -22.27
N GLN A 194 3.73 2.18 -21.47
CA GLN A 194 3.60 2.22 -20.01
C GLN A 194 4.47 3.32 -19.40
N ILE A 195 3.93 3.99 -18.38
CA ILE A 195 4.64 4.98 -17.59
C ILE A 195 4.67 4.49 -16.15
N GLY A 196 5.87 4.23 -15.62
CA GLY A 196 6.08 3.82 -14.23
C GLY A 196 6.08 5.01 -13.29
N ILE A 197 5.36 4.90 -12.18
CA ILE A 197 5.25 5.94 -11.15
C ILE A 197 5.74 5.35 -9.84
N LYS A 198 6.62 6.08 -9.16
CA LYS A 198 7.14 5.72 -7.83
C LYS A 198 6.94 6.91 -6.89
N THR A 199 6.36 6.66 -5.73
CA THR A 199 6.12 7.70 -4.72
C THR A 199 6.72 7.28 -3.38
N TRP A 200 7.36 8.22 -2.71
CA TRP A 200 7.88 8.10 -1.35
C TRP A 200 7.26 9.21 -0.52
N ILE A 201 6.59 8.86 0.56
CA ILE A 201 5.99 9.82 1.51
C ILE A 201 6.64 9.62 2.86
N TYR A 202 7.22 10.68 3.38
CA TYR A 202 7.79 10.73 4.72
C TYR A 202 6.74 11.27 5.69
N LYS A 203 6.34 10.43 6.65
CA LYS A 203 5.30 10.74 7.65
C LYS A 203 5.89 11.26 8.97
N GLY A 204 7.18 11.02 9.22
CA GLY A 204 7.88 11.39 10.44
C GLY A 204 8.83 10.31 10.91
N GLU A 205 9.35 10.43 12.12
CA GLU A 205 10.22 9.43 12.73
C GLU A 205 9.42 8.59 13.73
N VAL A 206 9.59 7.28 13.67
CA VAL A 206 9.12 6.34 14.68
C VAL A 206 10.24 6.23 15.72
N LEU A 207 10.07 6.87 16.86
CA LEU A 207 10.97 6.67 17.98
C LEU A 207 10.76 5.25 18.50
N PRO A 208 11.84 4.54 18.92
CA PRO A 208 11.69 3.25 19.57
C PRO A 208 10.74 3.47 20.76
N LEU A 209 9.67 2.68 20.82
CA LEU A 209 8.80 2.66 21.99
C LEU A 209 9.71 2.48 23.21
N GLN A 210 9.59 3.38 24.19
CA GLN A 210 10.19 3.12 25.49
C GLN A 210 9.75 1.69 25.88
N PRO A 211 10.67 0.84 26.37
CA PRO A 211 10.29 -0.51 26.76
C PRO A 211 9.07 -0.37 27.67
N LEU A 212 7.95 -0.97 27.25
CA LEU A 212 6.75 -1.03 28.07
C LEU A 212 7.23 -1.51 29.45
N ASN A 213 7.14 -0.62 30.44
CA ASN A 213 7.46 -1.01 31.81
C ASN A 213 6.72 -2.30 32.09
N LYS A 214 7.46 -3.37 32.37
CA LYS A 214 6.87 -4.70 32.59
C LYS A 214 5.85 -4.69 33.72
N GLU A 215 5.84 -3.66 34.56
CA GLU A 215 4.89 -3.40 35.64
C GLU A 215 3.47 -3.11 35.15
N SER A 216 3.28 -2.44 34.01
CA SER A 216 1.92 -2.13 33.53
C SER A 216 1.21 -3.29 32.82
N ALA A 217 1.93 -4.36 32.49
CA ALA A 217 1.33 -5.57 31.87
C ALA A 217 0.85 -6.57 32.94
N PHE A 218 1.34 -6.47 34.18
CA PHE A 218 0.95 -7.36 35.28
C PHE A 218 -0.33 -6.88 35.97
N ASP A 219 -0.53 -5.57 36.09
CA ASP A 219 -1.72 -4.99 36.75
C ASP A 219 -3.02 -5.14 35.98
N ARG A 220 -2.98 -5.42 34.67
CA ARG A 220 -4.19 -5.66 33.86
C ARG A 220 -4.75 -7.08 33.95
N ARG A 221 -4.14 -7.98 34.72
CA ARG A 221 -4.61 -9.36 34.92
C ARG A 221 -5.24 -9.61 36.27
N LEU A 222 -5.32 -8.58 37.14
CA LEU A 222 -5.88 -8.69 38.50
C LEU A 222 -7.03 -7.68 38.75
N GLY A 223 -7.65 -7.14 37.69
CA GLY A 223 -8.86 -6.33 37.81
C GLY A 223 -10.00 -6.90 36.98
#